data_d379bbdf7906dab0659ba9fd70d8ca75
#
_entry.id   d379bbdf7906dab0659ba9fd70d8ca75
#
_cell.length_a   1.000
_cell.length_b   1.000
_cell.length_c   1.000
_cell.angle_alpha   90.00
_cell.angle_beta   90.00
_cell.angle_gamma   90.00
#
_symmetry.space_group_name_H-M   'P 1'
#
loop_
_entity.id
_entity.type
_entity.pdbx_description
1 polymer ?
#
loop_
_entity_poly.entity_id
_entity_poly.type
_entity_poly.pdbx_seq_one_letter_code
_entity_poly.pdbx_strand_id
1 'polypeptide(L)'
;MGLTGTCGETLEGDRPFQVALSGGGLKTNLSFDGSSQRLDEVSSAVAFTYRPSRWSLQASLGAVLGGSLDGQLGNYRLLPGVLSSVSVGYTFLDGAGALPYVGASLTAGVASAATYNEANASDRPRFTALDFRLSAVVGNRLFGFWLPYGGVAFFGGPVYFAPQGNSLTGGDQHHYRLSAGSSFSLPAHLEAFVEVGFLGEQNLLAGIGYAF
;
A
#
# COMPACT_ATOMS: atom_id res chain seq x y z
N MET A 1 2.91 5.53 1.62
CA MET A 1 1.89 5.39 0.56
C MET A 1 2.30 4.29 -0.41
N GLY A 2 2.14 3.07 -0.08
CA GLY A 2 2.43 1.91 -0.91
C GLY A 2 1.22 1.00 -0.94
N LEU A 3 0.68 0.74 -2.13
CA LEU A 3 -0.31 -0.31 -2.33
C LEU A 3 0.41 -1.66 -2.22
N THR A 4 0.73 -2.06 -1.02
CA THR A 4 1.23 -3.40 -0.74
C THR A 4 0.10 -4.20 -0.14
N GLY A 5 -0.81 -4.69 -0.95
CA GLY A 5 -1.65 -5.80 -0.60
C GLY A 5 -0.75 -7.04 -0.52
N THR A 6 -0.73 -7.70 0.60
CA THR A 6 -0.20 -9.05 0.65
C THR A 6 -1.19 -9.93 -0.08
N CYS A 7 -0.93 -10.24 -1.35
CA CYS A 7 -1.60 -11.37 -1.98
C CYS A 7 -1.35 -12.57 -1.08
N GLY A 8 -2.41 -13.19 -0.58
CA GLY A 8 -2.31 -14.37 0.27
C GLY A 8 -1.48 -15.44 -0.40
N GLU A 9 -0.68 -16.13 0.36
CA GLU A 9 0.15 -17.17 -0.20
C GLU A 9 -0.68 -18.39 -0.61
N THR A 10 -0.78 -18.64 -1.90
CA THR A 10 -1.06 -19.97 -2.36
C THR A 10 0.21 -20.80 -2.19
N LEU A 11 0.28 -21.51 -1.08
CA LEU A 11 1.36 -22.48 -0.81
C LEU A 11 1.07 -23.81 -1.53
N GLU A 12 0.78 -23.78 -2.79
CA GLU A 12 0.78 -25.02 -3.57
C GLU A 12 1.98 -25.04 -4.51
N GLY A 13 3.05 -25.68 -4.06
CA GLY A 13 4.10 -26.29 -4.89
C GLY A 13 4.86 -25.29 -5.76
N ASP A 14 5.88 -25.65 -6.32
CA ASP A 14 6.77 -25.28 -7.43
C ASP A 14 6.58 -23.94 -8.21
N ARG A 15 5.82 -22.97 -7.71
CA ARG A 15 5.55 -21.70 -8.41
C ARG A 15 6.05 -20.50 -7.62
N PRO A 16 7.33 -20.19 -7.74
CA PRO A 16 7.93 -19.15 -6.93
C PRO A 16 7.61 -17.72 -7.41
N PHE A 17 7.00 -17.57 -8.58
CA PHE A 17 6.76 -16.26 -9.18
C PHE A 17 5.28 -15.91 -9.23
N GLN A 18 4.97 -14.64 -8.99
CA GLN A 18 3.61 -14.10 -9.11
C GLN A 18 3.67 -12.71 -9.73
N VAL A 19 2.71 -12.41 -10.59
CA VAL A 19 2.40 -11.05 -11.04
C VAL A 19 1.01 -10.69 -10.54
N ALA A 20 0.84 -9.51 -9.96
CA ALA A 20 -0.44 -9.03 -9.47
C ALA A 20 -0.73 -7.62 -9.95
N LEU A 21 -1.99 -7.35 -10.26
CA LEU A 21 -2.54 -6.02 -10.49
C LEU A 21 -3.40 -5.64 -9.29
N SER A 22 -3.19 -4.46 -8.76
CA SER A 22 -3.97 -3.93 -7.64
C SER A 22 -4.38 -2.49 -7.87
N GLY A 23 -5.43 -2.06 -7.18
CA GLY A 23 -5.87 -0.69 -7.16
C GLY A 23 -6.63 -0.38 -5.89
N GLY A 24 -6.66 0.87 -5.50
CA GLY A 24 -7.34 1.27 -4.28
C GLY A 24 -7.29 2.75 -3.98
N GLY A 25 -7.96 3.11 -2.90
CA GLY A 25 -7.96 4.46 -2.34
C GLY A 25 -7.31 4.49 -0.98
N LEU A 26 -6.67 5.60 -0.69
CA LEU A 26 -5.96 5.88 0.56
C LEU A 26 -6.41 7.23 1.11
N LYS A 27 -6.61 7.30 2.43
CA LYS A 27 -6.84 8.54 3.18
C LYS A 27 -5.94 8.58 4.39
N THR A 28 -5.17 9.66 4.53
CA THR A 28 -4.33 9.89 5.70
C THR A 28 -4.22 11.38 6.02
N ASN A 29 -3.79 11.69 7.24
CA ASN A 29 -3.50 13.06 7.64
C ASN A 29 -1.98 13.25 7.72
N LEU A 30 -1.52 14.29 7.05
CA LEU A 30 -0.12 14.71 7.02
C LEU A 30 0.07 15.96 7.89
N SER A 31 1.26 16.12 8.45
CA SER A 31 1.66 17.32 9.16
C SER A 31 2.87 17.96 8.48
N PHE A 32 2.80 19.27 8.22
CA PHE A 32 3.89 20.09 7.68
C PHE A 32 4.08 21.29 8.60
N ASP A 33 5.17 21.34 9.36
CA ASP A 33 5.49 22.45 10.28
C ASP A 33 4.31 22.85 11.19
N GLY A 34 3.56 21.86 11.70
CA GLY A 34 2.38 22.07 12.54
C GLY A 34 1.08 22.30 11.79
N SER A 35 1.10 22.45 10.46
CA SER A 35 -0.09 22.55 9.62
C SER A 35 -0.57 21.17 9.23
N SER A 36 -1.87 20.89 9.42
CA SER A 36 -2.48 19.60 9.05
C SER A 36 -3.05 19.66 7.62
N GLN A 37 -2.78 18.61 6.85
CA GLN A 37 -3.30 18.37 5.51
C GLN A 37 -3.88 16.97 5.43
N ARG A 38 -5.08 16.83 4.88
CA ARG A 38 -5.69 15.53 4.58
C ARG A 38 -5.36 15.16 3.16
N LEU A 39 -4.72 14.02 3.00
CA LEU A 39 -4.49 13.39 1.69
C LEU A 39 -5.60 12.39 1.40
N ASP A 40 -6.18 12.48 0.21
CA ASP A 40 -7.07 11.48 -0.39
C ASP A 40 -6.45 11.10 -1.75
N GLU A 41 -6.10 9.83 -1.95
CA GLU A 41 -5.36 9.36 -3.12
C GLU A 41 -6.02 8.10 -3.69
N VAL A 42 -6.11 8.03 -5.01
CA VAL A 42 -6.47 6.81 -5.75
C VAL A 42 -5.28 6.39 -6.59
N SER A 43 -4.92 5.12 -6.52
CA SER A 43 -3.76 4.59 -7.22
C SER A 43 -3.96 3.16 -7.70
N SER A 44 -3.11 2.74 -8.64
CA SER A 44 -3.03 1.37 -9.13
C SER A 44 -1.58 0.96 -9.33
N ALA A 45 -1.28 -0.35 -9.17
CA ALA A 45 0.06 -0.87 -9.34
C ALA A 45 0.07 -2.30 -9.90
N VAL A 46 1.14 -2.61 -10.61
CA VAL A 46 1.53 -3.98 -10.93
C VAL A 46 2.68 -4.36 -10.01
N ALA A 47 2.57 -5.53 -9.39
CA ALA A 47 3.59 -6.09 -8.52
C ALA A 47 4.12 -7.39 -9.10
N PHE A 48 5.44 -7.58 -9.01
CA PHE A 48 6.10 -8.84 -9.26
C PHE A 48 6.64 -9.38 -7.94
N THR A 49 6.31 -10.62 -7.61
CA THR A 49 6.72 -11.26 -6.37
C THR A 49 7.49 -12.54 -6.68
N TYR A 50 8.62 -12.73 -5.99
CA TYR A 50 9.42 -13.95 -5.99
C TYR A 50 9.43 -14.57 -4.59
N ARG A 51 9.05 -15.85 -4.47
CA ARG A 51 8.92 -16.59 -3.20
C ARG A 51 9.72 -17.88 -3.24
N PRO A 52 11.04 -17.85 -2.95
CA PRO A 52 11.88 -19.05 -3.03
C PRO A 52 11.57 -20.07 -1.91
N SER A 53 10.96 -19.67 -0.82
CA SER A 53 10.57 -20.54 0.30
C SER A 53 9.66 -19.75 1.27
N ARG A 54 10.11 -19.59 2.53
CA ARG A 54 9.43 -18.73 3.52
C ARG A 54 9.72 -17.24 3.32
N TRP A 55 10.65 -16.88 2.45
CA TRP A 55 10.94 -15.51 2.07
C TRP A 55 10.12 -15.09 0.86
N SER A 56 9.75 -13.83 0.82
CA SER A 56 9.19 -13.20 -0.36
C SER A 56 9.92 -11.91 -0.66
N LEU A 57 10.17 -11.68 -1.95
CA LEU A 57 10.71 -10.44 -2.48
C LEU A 57 9.68 -9.88 -3.46
N GLN A 58 9.26 -8.64 -3.27
CA GLN A 58 8.29 -7.99 -4.14
C GLN A 58 8.83 -6.67 -4.63
N ALA A 59 8.63 -6.39 -5.90
CA ALA A 59 8.82 -5.08 -6.50
C ALA A 59 7.50 -4.65 -7.14
N SER A 60 7.11 -3.39 -6.96
CA SER A 60 5.91 -2.85 -7.59
C SER A 60 6.19 -1.54 -8.32
N LEU A 61 5.44 -1.32 -9.40
CA LEU A 61 5.42 -0.08 -10.14
C LEU A 61 3.97 0.26 -10.45
N GLY A 62 3.60 1.53 -10.27
CA GLY A 62 2.23 1.95 -10.45
C GLY A 62 2.08 3.43 -10.72
N ALA A 63 0.82 3.86 -10.72
CA ALA A 63 0.42 5.22 -10.96
C ALA A 63 -0.49 5.73 -9.84
N VAL A 64 -0.21 6.95 -9.37
CA VAL A 64 -1.21 7.78 -8.72
C VAL A 64 -2.17 8.23 -9.81
N LEU A 65 -3.45 7.90 -9.69
CA LEU A 65 -4.47 8.25 -10.70
C LEU A 65 -5.05 9.63 -10.46
N GLY A 66 -4.98 10.10 -9.20
CA GLY A 66 -5.45 11.41 -8.78
C GLY A 66 -5.79 11.42 -7.29
N GLY A 67 -6.34 12.56 -6.85
CA GLY A 67 -6.74 12.75 -5.46
C GLY A 67 -6.76 14.22 -5.06
N SER A 68 -6.74 14.47 -3.76
CA SER A 68 -6.66 15.81 -3.20
C SER A 68 -5.77 15.88 -1.97
N LEU A 69 -5.28 17.08 -1.71
CA LEU A 69 -4.55 17.42 -0.49
C LEU A 69 -5.22 18.70 0.07
N ASP A 70 -6.04 18.52 1.11
CA ASP A 70 -6.94 19.54 1.62
C ASP A 70 -6.60 19.92 3.06
N GLY A 71 -6.50 21.22 3.36
CA GLY A 71 -6.26 21.68 4.74
C GLY A 71 -5.70 23.07 4.87
N GLN A 72 -4.89 23.28 5.89
CA GLN A 72 -4.43 24.62 6.30
C GLN A 72 -3.49 25.30 5.28
N LEU A 73 -2.76 24.53 4.48
CA LEU A 73 -1.87 25.06 3.43
C LEU A 73 -2.61 25.38 2.12
N GLY A 74 -3.93 25.11 2.06
CA GLY A 74 -4.77 25.26 0.88
C GLY A 74 -5.28 23.93 0.36
N ASN A 75 -6.09 24.00 -0.70
CA ASN A 75 -6.68 22.84 -1.36
C ASN A 75 -5.97 22.60 -2.70
N TYR A 76 -5.37 21.43 -2.82
CA TYR A 76 -4.60 21.03 -4.00
C TYR A 76 -5.18 19.75 -4.58
N ARG A 77 -5.27 19.69 -5.91
CA ARG A 77 -5.59 18.45 -6.63
C ARG A 77 -4.31 17.73 -7.04
N LEU A 78 -4.28 16.44 -6.79
CA LEU A 78 -3.22 15.58 -7.31
C LEU A 78 -3.52 15.24 -8.77
N LEU A 79 -2.52 15.46 -9.60
CA LEU A 79 -2.50 15.02 -10.99
C LEU A 79 -1.94 13.58 -11.07
N PRO A 80 -2.11 12.89 -12.20
CA PRO A 80 -1.46 11.60 -12.39
C PRO A 80 0.04 11.65 -12.08
N GLY A 81 0.49 10.65 -11.35
CA GLY A 81 1.86 10.52 -10.88
C GLY A 81 2.36 9.09 -10.92
N VAL A 82 3.54 8.87 -10.38
CA VAL A 82 4.17 7.54 -10.33
C VAL A 82 4.34 7.08 -8.90
N LEU A 83 4.27 5.78 -8.68
CA LEU A 83 4.61 5.13 -7.43
C LEU A 83 5.46 3.89 -7.70
N SER A 84 6.36 3.59 -6.80
CA SER A 84 7.12 2.35 -6.81
C SER A 84 7.44 1.90 -5.39
N SER A 85 7.57 0.58 -5.19
CA SER A 85 8.00 0.04 -3.91
C SER A 85 8.77 -1.26 -4.07
N VAL A 86 9.55 -1.58 -3.04
CA VAL A 86 10.17 -2.88 -2.84
C VAL A 86 9.81 -3.38 -1.45
N SER A 87 9.60 -4.70 -1.34
CA SER A 87 9.23 -5.33 -0.09
C SER A 87 9.96 -6.65 0.10
N VAL A 88 10.30 -6.93 1.33
CA VAL A 88 10.83 -8.23 1.78
C VAL A 88 9.86 -8.76 2.82
N GLY A 89 9.41 -9.99 2.65
CA GLY A 89 8.53 -10.68 3.59
C GLY A 89 9.12 -11.98 4.11
N TYR A 90 8.61 -12.42 5.25
CA TYR A 90 8.93 -13.71 5.84
C TYR A 90 7.69 -14.34 6.44
N THR A 91 7.46 -15.61 6.10
CA THR A 91 6.36 -16.45 6.62
C THR A 91 6.86 -17.29 7.79
N PHE A 92 6.35 -17.02 8.98
CA PHE A 92 6.67 -17.76 10.19
C PHE A 92 5.88 -19.09 10.26
N LEU A 93 4.57 -19.00 9.96
CA LEU A 93 3.64 -20.11 9.91
C LEU A 93 2.87 -20.04 8.59
N ASP A 94 2.77 -21.15 7.91
CA ASP A 94 2.24 -21.22 6.53
C ASP A 94 0.73 -21.49 6.44
N GLY A 95 0.06 -21.64 7.58
CA GLY A 95 -1.38 -21.91 7.58
C GLY A 95 -1.75 -23.34 7.18
N ALA A 96 -0.80 -24.29 7.24
CA ALA A 96 -1.06 -25.67 6.90
C ALA A 96 -1.91 -26.38 7.98
N GLY A 97 -2.96 -27.07 7.55
CA GLY A 97 -3.87 -27.79 8.43
C GLY A 97 -4.66 -26.85 9.36
N ALA A 98 -4.52 -27.04 10.67
CA ALA A 98 -5.17 -26.23 11.69
C ALA A 98 -4.30 -25.04 12.18
N LEU A 99 -3.08 -24.90 11.68
CA LEU A 99 -2.19 -23.80 12.08
C LEU A 99 -2.60 -22.51 11.39
N PRO A 100 -2.47 -21.35 12.09
CA PRO A 100 -2.68 -20.06 11.45
C PRO A 100 -1.57 -19.75 10.44
N TYR A 101 -1.88 -18.93 9.46
CA TYR A 101 -0.88 -18.20 8.68
C TYR A 101 -0.34 -17.03 9.51
N VAL A 102 0.97 -16.87 9.58
CA VAL A 102 1.60 -15.72 10.23
C VAL A 102 2.77 -15.25 9.39
N GLY A 103 2.75 -14.00 9.00
CA GLY A 103 3.81 -13.38 8.21
C GLY A 103 4.14 -11.96 8.65
N ALA A 104 5.33 -11.50 8.30
CA ALA A 104 5.73 -10.11 8.43
C ALA A 104 6.44 -9.63 7.17
N SER A 105 6.40 -8.32 6.91
CA SER A 105 7.08 -7.70 5.78
C SER A 105 7.62 -6.32 6.11
N LEU A 106 8.72 -5.98 5.44
CA LEU A 106 9.29 -4.64 5.42
C LEU A 106 9.20 -4.11 3.99
N THR A 107 8.64 -2.91 3.84
CA THR A 107 8.45 -2.25 2.55
C THR A 107 9.10 -0.88 2.57
N ALA A 108 9.73 -0.51 1.47
CA ALA A 108 10.15 0.86 1.18
C ALA A 108 9.52 1.30 -0.14
N GLY A 109 8.96 2.49 -0.16
CA GLY A 109 8.24 3.01 -1.33
C GLY A 109 8.46 4.49 -1.55
N VAL A 110 8.14 4.93 -2.76
CA VAL A 110 8.10 6.33 -3.15
C VAL A 110 6.90 6.57 -4.04
N ALA A 111 6.20 7.67 -3.78
CA ALA A 111 5.15 8.21 -4.64
C ALA A 111 5.46 9.65 -4.99
N SER A 112 5.23 10.04 -6.24
CA SER A 112 5.43 11.42 -6.69
C SER A 112 4.37 11.80 -7.70
N ALA A 113 3.70 12.93 -7.45
CA ALA A 113 2.67 13.50 -8.31
C ALA A 113 2.83 15.01 -8.42
N ALA A 114 2.50 15.59 -9.57
CA ALA A 114 2.28 17.02 -9.67
C ALA A 114 0.95 17.38 -9.00
N THR A 115 0.85 18.60 -8.49
CA THR A 115 -0.41 19.10 -7.93
C THR A 115 -0.73 20.46 -8.55
N TYR A 116 -1.94 20.96 -8.34
CA TYR A 116 -2.29 22.34 -8.59
C TYR A 116 -3.22 22.87 -7.50
N ASN A 117 -3.06 24.14 -7.15
CA ASN A 117 -3.90 24.80 -6.18
C ASN A 117 -5.25 25.18 -6.83
N GLU A 118 -6.37 24.81 -6.20
CA GLU A 118 -7.71 25.10 -6.73
C GLU A 118 -8.02 26.61 -6.81
N ALA A 119 -7.47 27.40 -5.87
CA ALA A 119 -7.65 28.85 -5.85
C ALA A 119 -6.68 29.59 -6.81
N ASN A 120 -5.54 28.98 -7.16
CA ASN A 120 -4.52 29.58 -8.02
C ASN A 120 -3.88 28.49 -8.90
N ALA A 121 -4.40 28.28 -10.09
CA ALA A 121 -3.96 27.24 -11.01
C ALA A 121 -2.50 27.41 -11.52
N SER A 122 -1.87 28.58 -11.29
CA SER A 122 -0.45 28.79 -11.59
C SER A 122 0.47 28.20 -10.52
N ASP A 123 -0.02 27.97 -9.30
CA ASP A 123 0.70 27.31 -8.22
C ASP A 123 0.61 25.78 -8.40
N ARG A 124 1.69 25.17 -8.91
CA ARG A 124 1.77 23.74 -9.28
C ARG A 124 2.93 23.05 -8.57
N PRO A 125 2.89 22.92 -7.26
CA PRO A 125 3.95 22.26 -6.53
C PRO A 125 3.98 20.76 -6.84
N ARG A 126 5.16 20.14 -6.64
CA ARG A 126 5.31 18.69 -6.66
C ARG A 126 5.10 18.14 -5.25
N PHE A 127 4.34 17.08 -5.17
CA PHE A 127 4.18 16.27 -3.97
C PHE A 127 5.02 15.02 -4.13
N THR A 128 5.89 14.71 -3.15
CA THR A 128 6.70 13.49 -3.13
C THR A 128 6.71 12.92 -1.73
N ALA A 129 6.33 11.66 -1.58
CA ALA A 129 6.33 10.96 -0.32
C ALA A 129 7.24 9.74 -0.38
N LEU A 130 8.08 9.55 0.63
CA LEU A 130 8.78 8.31 0.91
C LEU A 130 7.99 7.56 2.00
N ASP A 131 7.90 6.26 1.90
CA ASP A 131 7.19 5.41 2.86
C ASP A 131 8.05 4.21 3.25
N PHE A 132 8.22 4.03 4.55
CA PHE A 132 8.82 2.82 5.13
C PHE A 132 7.76 2.17 5.99
N ARG A 133 7.53 0.87 5.77
CA ARG A 133 6.43 0.16 6.40
C ARG A 133 6.89 -1.21 6.91
N LEU A 134 6.66 -1.46 8.20
CA LEU A 134 6.76 -2.76 8.83
C LEU A 134 5.35 -3.29 9.07
N SER A 135 5.03 -4.44 8.51
CA SER A 135 3.69 -5.05 8.61
C SER A 135 3.78 -6.45 9.18
N ALA A 136 2.74 -6.85 9.92
CA ALA A 136 2.52 -8.21 10.35
C ALA A 136 1.07 -8.61 10.07
N VAL A 137 0.86 -9.84 9.63
CA VAL A 137 -0.45 -10.38 9.30
C VAL A 137 -0.64 -11.74 9.95
N VAL A 138 -1.90 -12.00 10.35
CA VAL A 138 -2.33 -13.31 10.84
C VAL A 138 -3.64 -13.67 10.15
N GLY A 139 -3.76 -14.89 9.70
CA GLY A 139 -4.95 -15.39 9.02
C GLY A 139 -5.12 -16.88 9.21
N ASN A 140 -6.15 -17.44 8.64
CA ASN A 140 -6.37 -18.89 8.63
C ASN A 140 -6.97 -19.30 7.28
N ARG A 141 -6.44 -20.40 6.72
CA ARG A 141 -6.95 -20.92 5.45
C ARG A 141 -8.20 -21.75 5.70
N LEU A 142 -9.31 -21.31 5.18
CA LEU A 142 -10.60 -21.97 5.27
C LEU A 142 -10.96 -22.59 3.91
N PHE A 143 -11.51 -23.79 3.97
CA PHE A 143 -11.99 -24.55 2.78
C PHE A 143 -10.95 -24.71 1.67
N GLY A 144 -9.65 -24.52 1.97
CA GLY A 144 -8.56 -24.67 1.02
C GLY A 144 -8.37 -23.48 0.04
N PHE A 145 -9.35 -22.61 -0.10
CA PHE A 145 -9.32 -21.51 -1.08
C PHE A 145 -9.50 -20.10 -0.49
N TRP A 146 -9.98 -19.97 0.72
CA TRP A 146 -10.28 -18.69 1.36
C TRP A 146 -9.34 -18.44 2.54
N LEU A 147 -8.63 -17.31 2.52
CA LEU A 147 -7.74 -16.84 3.58
C LEU A 147 -8.22 -15.49 4.12
N PRO A 148 -9.14 -15.45 5.11
CA PRO A 148 -9.38 -14.24 5.87
C PRO A 148 -8.17 -13.94 6.75
N TYR A 149 -7.81 -12.67 6.86
CA TYR A 149 -6.68 -12.22 7.67
C TYR A 149 -6.91 -10.88 8.33
N GLY A 150 -6.19 -10.65 9.43
CA GLY A 150 -6.02 -9.35 10.06
C GLY A 150 -4.57 -8.93 10.03
N GLY A 151 -4.31 -7.65 10.04
CA GLY A 151 -2.95 -7.13 9.98
C GLY A 151 -2.77 -5.87 10.82
N VAL A 152 -1.52 -5.62 11.18
CA VAL A 152 -1.05 -4.38 11.76
C VAL A 152 0.16 -3.89 10.97
N ALA A 153 0.24 -2.59 10.77
CA ALA A 153 1.41 -1.97 10.16
C ALA A 153 1.84 -0.74 10.95
N PHE A 154 3.16 -0.56 11.05
CA PHE A 154 3.80 0.67 11.45
C PHE A 154 4.46 1.27 10.22
N PHE A 155 4.22 2.55 9.97
CA PHE A 155 4.70 3.20 8.76
C PHE A 155 5.08 4.64 9.02
N GLY A 156 5.80 5.25 8.08
CA GLY A 156 6.16 6.65 8.07
C GLY A 156 7.29 6.91 7.09
N GLY A 157 7.53 8.19 6.88
CA GLY A 157 8.59 8.67 6.02
C GLY A 157 8.43 10.16 5.74
N PRO A 158 9.45 10.80 5.19
CA PRO A 158 9.35 12.22 4.85
C PRO A 158 8.45 12.44 3.64
N VAL A 159 7.65 13.48 3.73
CA VAL A 159 6.81 13.99 2.66
C VAL A 159 7.30 15.38 2.28
N TYR A 160 7.62 15.58 1.02
CA TYR A 160 8.10 16.84 0.48
C TYR A 160 7.00 17.52 -0.34
N PHE A 161 6.72 18.77 -0.01
CA PHE A 161 5.71 19.57 -0.66
C PHE A 161 6.15 21.05 -0.70
N ALA A 162 5.95 21.73 -1.83
CA ALA A 162 6.46 23.09 -1.99
C ALA A 162 5.34 24.08 -2.45
N PRO A 163 4.30 24.30 -1.62
CA PRO A 163 3.23 25.22 -1.94
C PRO A 163 3.74 26.65 -2.07
N GLN A 164 3.31 27.38 -3.09
CA GLN A 164 3.69 28.78 -3.35
C GLN A 164 5.22 28.99 -3.36
N GLY A 165 6.00 27.97 -3.76
CA GLY A 165 7.47 28.03 -3.78
C GLY A 165 8.17 27.79 -2.43
N ASN A 166 7.43 27.61 -1.35
CA ASN A 166 7.98 27.32 -0.03
C ASN A 166 8.17 25.80 0.15
N SER A 167 9.41 25.34 0.22
CA SER A 167 9.70 23.92 0.42
C SER A 167 9.41 23.51 1.85
N LEU A 168 8.45 22.61 2.03
CA LEU A 168 8.06 22.06 3.31
C LEU A 168 8.39 20.56 3.35
N THR A 169 8.83 20.11 4.51
CA THR A 169 8.99 18.67 4.82
C THR A 169 8.00 18.32 5.92
N GLY A 170 7.24 17.27 5.69
CA GLY A 170 6.24 16.77 6.63
C GLY A 170 6.30 15.26 6.75
N GLY A 171 5.27 14.69 7.35
CA GLY A 171 5.11 13.26 7.51
C GLY A 171 3.69 12.90 7.95
N ASP A 172 3.42 11.63 8.08
CA ASP A 172 2.14 11.14 8.59
C ASP A 172 1.93 11.58 10.06
N GLN A 173 0.70 11.97 10.40
CA GLN A 173 0.34 12.26 11.81
C GLN A 173 0.16 10.99 12.63
N HIS A 174 -0.20 9.90 11.99
CA HIS A 174 -0.37 8.59 12.60
C HIS A 174 0.52 7.59 11.92
N HIS A 175 1.28 6.83 12.69
CA HIS A 175 2.30 5.91 12.20
C HIS A 175 1.89 4.44 12.31
N TYR A 176 0.62 4.16 12.50
CA TYR A 176 0.10 2.79 12.64
C TYR A 176 -1.21 2.62 11.88
N ARG A 177 -1.47 1.39 11.44
CA ARG A 177 -2.71 0.97 10.78
C ARG A 177 -3.09 -0.42 11.24
N LEU A 178 -4.38 -0.64 11.45
CA LEU A 178 -4.98 -1.97 11.49
C LEU A 178 -5.63 -2.25 10.15
N SER A 179 -5.60 -3.50 9.73
CA SER A 179 -6.28 -3.93 8.50
C SER A 179 -6.98 -5.26 8.70
N ALA A 180 -8.00 -5.48 7.89
CA ALA A 180 -8.67 -6.76 7.72
C ALA A 180 -8.85 -7.01 6.23
N GLY A 181 -8.68 -8.25 5.83
CA GLY A 181 -8.78 -8.61 4.41
C GLY A 181 -9.14 -10.06 4.20
N SER A 182 -9.29 -10.38 2.94
CA SER A 182 -9.52 -11.75 2.47
C SER A 182 -8.77 -11.96 1.17
N SER A 183 -8.15 -13.12 1.05
CA SER A 183 -7.58 -13.60 -0.20
C SER A 183 -8.28 -14.89 -0.61
N PHE A 184 -8.45 -15.07 -1.91
CA PHE A 184 -9.17 -16.18 -2.54
C PHE A 184 -8.27 -16.82 -3.59
N SER A 185 -7.93 -18.09 -3.37
CA SER A 185 -7.26 -18.92 -4.38
C SER A 185 -8.30 -19.40 -5.38
N LEU A 186 -8.16 -19.01 -6.63
CA LEU A 186 -9.07 -19.32 -7.72
C LEU A 186 -8.44 -20.38 -8.64
N PRO A 187 -9.25 -21.07 -9.48
CA PRO A 187 -8.74 -21.97 -10.52
C PRO A 187 -7.73 -21.29 -11.43
N ALA A 188 -6.92 -22.08 -12.13
CA ALA A 188 -5.89 -21.60 -13.06
C ALA A 188 -4.81 -20.70 -12.41
N HIS A 189 -4.48 -20.95 -11.12
CA HIS A 189 -3.43 -20.22 -10.38
C HIS A 189 -3.67 -18.72 -10.20
N LEU A 190 -4.93 -18.32 -10.31
CA LEU A 190 -5.36 -16.97 -10.02
C LEU A 190 -5.58 -16.80 -8.52
N GLU A 191 -5.35 -15.60 -8.05
CA GLU A 191 -5.60 -15.18 -6.70
C GLU A 191 -6.27 -13.81 -6.71
N ALA A 192 -7.34 -13.63 -5.95
CA ALA A 192 -7.99 -12.34 -5.76
C ALA A 192 -7.92 -11.95 -4.31
N PHE A 193 -7.77 -10.66 -4.01
CA PHE A 193 -7.77 -10.18 -2.65
C PHE A 193 -8.49 -8.85 -2.50
N VAL A 194 -8.97 -8.61 -1.28
CA VAL A 194 -9.50 -7.32 -0.83
C VAL A 194 -9.03 -7.05 0.58
N GLU A 195 -8.63 -5.82 0.86
CA GLU A 195 -8.18 -5.36 2.18
C GLU A 195 -8.78 -3.99 2.50
N VAL A 196 -9.21 -3.82 3.74
CA VAL A 196 -9.63 -2.54 4.31
C VAL A 196 -8.70 -2.21 5.47
N GLY A 197 -8.10 -1.02 5.45
CA GLY A 197 -7.33 -0.44 6.54
C GLY A 197 -8.14 0.60 7.29
N PHE A 198 -7.97 0.62 8.60
CA PHE A 198 -8.63 1.56 9.50
C PHE A 198 -7.68 1.90 10.66
N LEU A 199 -7.90 3.03 11.30
CA LEU A 199 -7.04 3.64 12.32
C LEU A 199 -5.70 4.16 11.75
N GLY A 200 -5.53 5.48 11.83
CA GLY A 200 -4.39 6.18 11.25
C GLY A 200 -4.53 6.37 9.74
N GLU A 201 -4.01 5.46 8.96
CA GLU A 201 -4.23 5.39 7.53
C GLU A 201 -5.48 4.56 7.22
N GLN A 202 -6.42 5.13 6.47
CA GLN A 202 -7.60 4.43 5.97
C GLN A 202 -7.38 4.07 4.51
N ASN A 203 -7.57 2.82 4.15
CA ASN A 203 -7.47 2.41 2.76
C ASN A 203 -8.50 1.33 2.40
N LEU A 204 -8.82 1.26 1.13
CA LEU A 204 -9.49 0.13 0.50
C LEU A 204 -8.63 -0.30 -0.67
N LEU A 205 -8.22 -1.56 -0.67
CA LEU A 205 -7.36 -2.13 -1.68
C LEU A 205 -7.98 -3.42 -2.21
N ALA A 206 -7.92 -3.61 -3.52
CA ALA A 206 -8.31 -4.87 -4.15
C ALA A 206 -7.33 -5.20 -5.29
N GLY A 207 -7.21 -6.48 -5.62
CA GLY A 207 -6.34 -6.91 -6.70
C GLY A 207 -6.55 -8.35 -7.11
N ILE A 208 -5.88 -8.68 -8.20
CA ILE A 208 -5.83 -10.04 -8.76
C ILE A 208 -4.38 -10.37 -9.12
N GLY A 209 -3.97 -11.59 -8.84
CA GLY A 209 -2.63 -12.12 -9.13
C GLY A 209 -2.68 -13.42 -9.93
N TYR A 210 -1.58 -13.72 -10.57
CA TYR A 210 -1.35 -14.98 -11.28
C TYR A 210 0.02 -15.55 -10.88
N ALA A 211 0.03 -16.79 -10.39
CA ALA A 211 1.24 -17.51 -9.98
C ALA A 211 1.72 -18.47 -11.08
N PHE A 212 3.05 -18.54 -11.33
CA PHE A 212 3.66 -19.36 -12.38
C PHE A 212 5.07 -19.85 -11.97
#